data_213cc264d30ca60679bb48098bd41cef
#
_entry.id   213cc264d30ca60679bb48098bd41cef
#
_cell.length_a   1.000
_cell.length_b   1.000
_cell.length_c   1.000
_cell.angle_alpha   90.00
_cell.angle_beta   90.00
_cell.angle_gamma   90.00
#
_symmetry.space_group_name_H-M   'P 1'
#
loop_
_entity.id
_entity.type
_entity.pdbx_description
1 polymer ?
#
loop_
_entity_poly.entity_id
_entity_poly.type
_entity_poly.pdbx_seq_one_letter_code
_entity_poly.pdbx_strand_id
1 'polypeptide(L)'
;MVTNRKIFELLFLAALAVTAAFVISAFAAEAERATLIRGESLSSSAGANAQKIVQVERGSALTILERSQADGQPWVKISMAMDQQAQVSREVTGWLPAKSVVTASTANGDEIIFGQGVDSERQAEERGGRKGAAQDALRLYSRVPEMFPGSPLAAEGMWRAADIRWQLAKTDFVRSGKPMEEKYLREVIAKSPQSKQAELAAYDLLDNQLCPEWRGLAECPTKESALYEQYAHEHPQSPKAAEALYNAAWRQAALTDIYRINNDRSKSDAARQKGIALAQQIQSQQQDQDWKMRATDLIYKLEKKIPVYGVDVVETGETK
;
A
#
# COMPACT_ATOMS: atom_id res chain seq x y z
N MET A 1 -6.97 -61.02 53.61
CA MET A 1 -7.93 -60.59 52.52
C MET A 1 -7.80 -59.08 52.22
N VAL A 2 -6.57 -58.54 52.15
CA VAL A 2 -6.33 -57.06 52.00
C VAL A 2 -5.40 -56.79 50.82
N THR A 3 -4.86 -57.79 50.15
CA THR A 3 -3.83 -57.62 49.11
C THR A 3 -4.38 -57.40 47.68
N ASN A 4 -5.61 -57.78 47.40
CA ASN A 4 -6.15 -57.67 46.02
C ASN A 4 -6.74 -56.36 45.67
N ARG A 5 -7.09 -55.50 46.64
CA ARG A 5 -7.72 -54.21 46.39
C ARG A 5 -6.73 -53.10 45.88
N LYS A 6 -5.50 -53.14 46.44
CA LYS A 6 -4.43 -52.18 46.02
C LYS A 6 -3.84 -52.48 44.65
N ILE A 7 -3.82 -53.75 44.21
CA ILE A 7 -3.35 -54.14 42.88
C ILE A 7 -4.40 -53.65 41.78
N PHE A 8 -5.69 -53.72 42.12
CA PHE A 8 -6.75 -53.28 41.20
C PHE A 8 -6.77 -51.76 41.03
N GLU A 9 -6.51 -50.98 42.08
CA GLU A 9 -6.42 -49.52 42.01
C GLU A 9 -5.17 -49.05 41.25
N LEU A 10 -4.04 -49.75 41.39
CA LEU A 10 -2.81 -49.48 40.64
C LEU A 10 -2.94 -49.80 39.14
N LEU A 11 -3.66 -50.84 38.78
CA LEU A 11 -3.92 -51.18 37.38
C LEU A 11 -4.93 -50.23 36.74
N PHE A 12 -5.90 -49.69 37.49
CA PHE A 12 -6.86 -48.71 37.00
C PHE A 12 -6.22 -47.34 36.79
N LEU A 13 -5.29 -46.91 37.64
CA LEU A 13 -4.52 -45.69 37.49
C LEU A 13 -3.52 -45.77 36.34
N ALA A 14 -2.91 -46.92 36.09
CA ALA A 14 -2.02 -47.13 34.93
C ALA A 14 -2.77 -47.15 33.61
N ALA A 15 -3.99 -47.69 33.56
CA ALA A 15 -4.84 -47.66 32.38
C ALA A 15 -5.37 -46.26 32.04
N LEU A 16 -5.67 -45.41 33.04
CA LEU A 16 -6.07 -44.03 32.84
C LEU A 16 -4.90 -43.14 32.34
N ALA A 17 -3.68 -43.40 32.79
CA ALA A 17 -2.49 -42.67 32.35
C ALA A 17 -2.11 -42.97 30.88
N VAL A 18 -2.32 -44.19 30.41
CA VAL A 18 -2.04 -44.61 29.04
C VAL A 18 -3.11 -44.05 28.06
N THR A 19 -4.36 -43.95 28.47
CA THR A 19 -5.42 -43.32 27.65
C THR A 19 -5.29 -41.82 27.58
N ALA A 20 -4.79 -41.12 28.60
CA ALA A 20 -4.51 -39.70 28.57
C ALA A 20 -3.33 -39.34 27.67
N ALA A 21 -2.35 -40.21 27.49
CA ALA A 21 -1.20 -39.97 26.59
C ALA A 21 -1.56 -40.11 25.10
N PHE A 22 -2.64 -40.79 24.74
CA PHE A 22 -3.07 -40.96 23.35
C PHE A 22 -4.04 -39.88 22.86
N VAL A 23 -4.58 -39.05 23.73
CA VAL A 23 -5.53 -37.97 23.37
C VAL A 23 -4.82 -36.65 23.00
N ILE A 24 -3.52 -36.51 23.28
CA ILE A 24 -2.76 -35.26 23.07
C ILE A 24 -2.14 -35.15 21.67
N SER A 25 -2.29 -36.14 20.80
CA SER A 25 -1.64 -36.10 19.47
C SER A 25 -2.57 -35.75 18.30
N ALA A 26 -3.76 -35.32 18.56
CA ALA A 26 -4.63 -34.76 17.52
C ALA A 26 -4.63 -33.21 17.56
N PHE A 27 -3.46 -32.57 17.66
CA PHE A 27 -3.32 -31.26 17.13
C PHE A 27 -3.48 -31.41 15.62
N ALA A 28 -4.62 -30.98 15.08
CA ALA A 28 -4.77 -30.77 13.66
C ALA A 28 -3.58 -29.90 13.24
N ALA A 29 -2.69 -30.45 12.42
CA ALA A 29 -1.57 -29.69 11.89
C ALA A 29 -2.19 -28.42 11.26
N GLU A 30 -1.88 -27.28 11.83
CA GLU A 30 -2.38 -26.00 11.31
C GLU A 30 -2.00 -25.94 9.84
N ALA A 31 -2.98 -25.76 8.99
CA ALA A 31 -2.78 -25.83 7.54
C ALA A 31 -1.67 -24.84 7.16
N GLU A 32 -0.57 -25.31 6.59
CA GLU A 32 0.62 -24.52 6.32
C GLU A 32 0.30 -23.45 5.27
N ARG A 33 0.29 -22.19 5.72
CA ARG A 33 0.04 -21.03 4.84
C ARG A 33 1.26 -20.74 3.99
N ALA A 34 1.00 -20.35 2.74
CA ALA A 34 2.04 -20.03 1.78
C ALA A 34 1.62 -18.89 0.84
N THR A 35 2.60 -18.33 0.17
CA THR A 35 2.42 -17.29 -0.85
C THR A 35 3.12 -17.70 -2.13
N LEU A 36 2.45 -17.52 -3.26
CA LEU A 36 3.04 -17.72 -4.58
C LEU A 36 3.88 -16.48 -4.94
N ILE A 37 5.19 -16.67 -5.16
CA ILE A 37 6.12 -15.57 -5.50
C ILE A 37 6.33 -15.37 -7.00
N ARG A 38 5.86 -16.31 -7.83
CA ARG A 38 5.93 -16.25 -9.29
C ARG A 38 4.62 -16.72 -9.89
N GLY A 39 4.18 -16.08 -10.97
CA GLY A 39 2.99 -16.57 -11.71
C GLY A 39 3.24 -17.97 -12.24
N GLU A 40 2.39 -18.92 -11.89
CA GLU A 40 2.51 -20.33 -12.24
C GLU A 40 1.19 -20.94 -12.69
N SER A 41 1.27 -21.98 -13.51
CA SER A 41 0.11 -22.79 -13.83
C SER A 41 -0.06 -23.92 -12.84
N LEU A 42 -1.19 -23.97 -12.16
CA LEU A 42 -1.57 -25.09 -11.30
C LEU A 42 -1.74 -26.35 -12.15
N SER A 43 -1.15 -27.45 -11.71
CA SER A 43 -1.13 -28.71 -12.46
C SER A 43 -1.97 -29.80 -11.77
N SER A 44 -2.51 -30.74 -12.55
CA SER A 44 -3.36 -31.85 -12.02
C SER A 44 -2.57 -32.88 -11.19
N SER A 45 -1.26 -32.99 -11.45
CA SER A 45 -0.33 -33.85 -10.69
C SER A 45 1.03 -33.18 -10.56
N ALA A 46 1.91 -33.69 -9.71
CA ALA A 46 3.31 -33.29 -9.65
C ALA A 46 4.01 -33.70 -10.95
N GLY A 47 4.84 -32.81 -11.51
CA GLY A 47 5.62 -33.08 -12.71
C GLY A 47 5.44 -32.03 -13.80
N ALA A 48 6.50 -31.80 -14.58
CA ALA A 48 6.54 -30.76 -15.62
C ALA A 48 5.55 -31.00 -16.76
N ASN A 49 5.26 -32.27 -17.09
CA ASN A 49 4.36 -32.67 -18.17
C ASN A 49 2.89 -32.82 -17.75
N ALA A 50 2.56 -32.50 -16.49
CA ALA A 50 1.20 -32.61 -15.97
C ALA A 50 0.27 -31.60 -16.65
N GLN A 51 -1.01 -31.98 -16.82
CA GLN A 51 -2.03 -31.12 -17.38
C GLN A 51 -2.18 -29.85 -16.54
N LYS A 52 -2.19 -28.70 -17.20
CA LYS A 52 -2.42 -27.40 -16.57
C LYS A 52 -3.90 -27.19 -16.33
N ILE A 53 -4.27 -26.75 -15.11
CA ILE A 53 -5.64 -26.52 -14.67
C ILE A 53 -6.02 -25.06 -14.83
N VAL A 54 -5.23 -24.16 -14.20
CA VAL A 54 -5.50 -22.72 -14.14
C VAL A 54 -4.20 -21.94 -13.86
N GLN A 55 -4.14 -20.73 -14.38
CA GLN A 55 -3.06 -19.80 -14.06
C GLN A 55 -3.29 -19.18 -12.68
N VAL A 56 -2.25 -19.16 -11.85
CA VAL A 56 -2.23 -18.54 -10.53
C VAL A 56 -1.30 -17.34 -10.54
N GLU A 57 -1.77 -16.24 -9.99
CA GLU A 57 -1.06 -14.97 -10.01
C GLU A 57 -0.12 -14.81 -8.82
N ARG A 58 0.93 -13.98 -8.97
CA ARG A 58 1.84 -13.64 -7.88
C ARG A 58 1.11 -13.06 -6.68
N GLY A 59 1.59 -13.36 -5.48
CA GLY A 59 1.00 -12.89 -4.23
C GLY A 59 -0.25 -13.65 -3.80
N SER A 60 -0.72 -14.66 -4.57
CA SER A 60 -1.84 -15.48 -4.17
C SER A 60 -1.57 -16.22 -2.85
N ALA A 61 -2.58 -16.18 -1.95
CA ALA A 61 -2.59 -16.94 -0.71
C ALA A 61 -2.88 -18.41 -1.00
N LEU A 62 -2.07 -19.27 -0.45
CA LEU A 62 -2.12 -20.70 -0.66
C LEU A 62 -2.14 -21.44 0.70
N THR A 63 -2.74 -22.62 0.70
CA THR A 63 -2.60 -23.60 1.79
C THR A 63 -1.91 -24.83 1.23
N ILE A 64 -0.79 -25.24 1.81
CA ILE A 64 -0.10 -26.47 1.44
C ILE A 64 -0.84 -27.67 2.02
N LEU A 65 -1.19 -28.61 1.17
CA LEU A 65 -1.87 -29.85 1.53
C LEU A 65 -0.91 -31.06 1.58
N GLU A 66 0.07 -31.08 0.64
CA GLU A 66 0.94 -32.25 0.45
C GLU A 66 2.26 -31.79 -0.19
N ARG A 67 3.32 -32.56 0.04
CA ARG A 67 4.63 -32.38 -0.58
C ARG A 67 5.03 -33.64 -1.34
N SER A 68 5.64 -33.51 -2.52
CA SER A 68 6.07 -34.63 -3.36
C SER A 68 7.37 -34.31 -4.10
N GLN A 69 7.95 -35.33 -4.70
CA GLN A 69 9.09 -35.21 -5.62
C GLN A 69 8.67 -35.73 -6.99
N ALA A 70 8.90 -34.95 -8.04
CA ALA A 70 8.69 -35.37 -9.41
C ALA A 70 9.73 -34.70 -10.34
N ASP A 71 10.23 -35.43 -11.31
CA ASP A 71 11.23 -34.96 -12.28
C ASP A 71 12.49 -34.37 -11.60
N GLY A 72 12.90 -34.97 -10.47
CA GLY A 72 14.07 -34.50 -9.68
C GLY A 72 13.86 -33.16 -8.96
N GLN A 73 12.63 -32.63 -8.90
CA GLN A 73 12.30 -31.36 -8.26
C GLN A 73 11.20 -31.53 -7.19
N PRO A 74 11.24 -30.72 -6.11
CA PRO A 74 10.18 -30.73 -5.10
C PRO A 74 8.94 -30.01 -5.63
N TRP A 75 7.78 -30.58 -5.36
CA TRP A 75 6.43 -30.10 -5.68
C TRP A 75 5.59 -29.99 -4.41
N VAL A 76 4.63 -29.06 -4.43
CA VAL A 76 3.64 -28.90 -3.37
C VAL A 76 2.24 -28.95 -3.97
N LYS A 77 1.35 -29.73 -3.34
CA LYS A 77 -0.09 -29.66 -3.60
C LYS A 77 -0.68 -28.58 -2.74
N ILE A 78 -1.42 -27.70 -3.35
CA ILE A 78 -2.03 -26.56 -2.67
C ILE A 78 -3.54 -26.55 -2.81
N SER A 79 -4.20 -25.86 -1.88
CA SER A 79 -5.55 -25.35 -2.02
C SER A 79 -5.50 -23.82 -2.01
N MET A 80 -6.37 -23.19 -2.80
CA MET A 80 -6.59 -21.76 -2.80
C MET A 80 -8.04 -21.43 -3.16
N ALA A 81 -8.54 -20.32 -2.59
CA ALA A 81 -9.79 -19.74 -3.01
C ALA A 81 -9.57 -18.91 -4.29
N MET A 82 -10.36 -19.16 -5.31
CA MET A 82 -10.44 -18.30 -6.50
C MET A 82 -11.70 -17.44 -6.39
N ASP A 83 -11.49 -16.12 -6.41
CA ASP A 83 -12.58 -15.17 -6.52
C ASP A 83 -13.05 -15.15 -7.99
N GLN A 84 -14.18 -15.75 -8.27
CA GLN A 84 -14.88 -15.56 -9.53
C GLN A 84 -15.86 -14.41 -9.33
N GLN A 85 -15.90 -13.45 -10.22
CA GLN A 85 -16.63 -12.17 -10.23
C GLN A 85 -18.12 -12.21 -9.80
N ALA A 86 -18.58 -13.24 -9.12
CA ALA A 86 -19.94 -13.38 -8.60
C ALA A 86 -19.96 -14.31 -7.39
N GLN A 87 -19.97 -13.74 -6.19
CA GLN A 87 -20.58 -14.28 -4.95
C GLN A 87 -20.27 -15.74 -4.51
N VAL A 88 -19.51 -16.53 -5.24
CA VAL A 88 -19.14 -17.91 -4.85
C VAL A 88 -17.63 -18.07 -4.95
N SER A 89 -16.95 -18.07 -3.82
CA SER A 89 -15.55 -18.48 -3.73
C SER A 89 -15.46 -19.97 -4.06
N ARG A 90 -14.75 -20.32 -5.14
CA ARG A 90 -14.47 -21.72 -5.50
C ARG A 90 -13.09 -22.10 -5.01
N GLU A 91 -13.02 -23.14 -4.22
CA GLU A 91 -11.74 -23.74 -3.83
C GLU A 91 -11.17 -24.56 -5.00
N VAL A 92 -9.91 -24.31 -5.34
CA VAL A 92 -9.19 -25.05 -6.39
C VAL A 92 -7.96 -25.68 -5.77
N THR A 93 -7.72 -26.96 -6.10
CA THR A 93 -6.55 -27.72 -5.66
C THR A 93 -5.70 -28.16 -6.83
N GLY A 94 -4.40 -28.28 -6.62
CA GLY A 94 -3.48 -28.79 -7.63
C GLY A 94 -2.03 -28.64 -7.20
N TRP A 95 -1.10 -28.86 -8.11
CA TRP A 95 0.34 -28.95 -7.83
C TRP A 95 1.09 -27.78 -8.42
N LEU A 96 2.06 -27.26 -7.64
CA LEU A 96 3.01 -26.21 -8.02
C LEU A 96 4.44 -26.66 -7.72
N PRO A 97 5.45 -26.16 -8.48
CA PRO A 97 6.86 -26.30 -8.08
C PRO A 97 7.10 -25.63 -6.72
N ALA A 98 7.72 -26.33 -5.78
CA ALA A 98 7.96 -25.79 -4.43
C ALA A 98 8.81 -24.49 -4.44
N LYS A 99 9.70 -24.33 -5.42
CA LYS A 99 10.52 -23.11 -5.59
C LYS A 99 9.74 -21.84 -5.88
N SER A 100 8.47 -21.96 -6.28
CA SER A 100 7.58 -20.82 -6.56
C SER A 100 6.76 -20.38 -5.35
N VAL A 101 6.96 -21.05 -4.20
CA VAL A 101 6.15 -20.90 -2.99
C VAL A 101 7.03 -20.53 -1.80
N VAL A 102 6.58 -19.55 -1.01
CA VAL A 102 7.20 -19.15 0.27
C VAL A 102 6.21 -19.44 1.39
N THR A 103 6.71 -20.05 2.48
CA THR A 103 5.97 -20.34 3.72
C THR A 103 6.54 -19.51 4.88
N ALA A 104 5.86 -19.48 6.01
CA ALA A 104 6.36 -18.83 7.22
C ALA A 104 7.69 -19.42 7.73
N SER A 105 8.00 -20.68 7.38
CA SER A 105 9.26 -21.36 7.73
C SER A 105 10.38 -21.15 6.71
N THR A 106 10.11 -20.47 5.58
CA THR A 106 11.13 -20.20 4.56
C THR A 106 12.14 -19.17 5.11
N ALA A 107 13.43 -19.51 5.04
CA ALA A 107 14.50 -18.58 5.44
C ALA A 107 14.41 -17.29 4.61
N ASN A 108 14.43 -16.12 5.28
CA ASN A 108 14.27 -14.79 4.66
C ASN A 108 13.00 -14.69 3.80
N GLY A 109 11.94 -15.41 4.19
CA GLY A 109 10.69 -15.45 3.44
C GLY A 109 10.03 -14.08 3.27
N ASP A 110 10.12 -13.23 4.28
CA ASP A 110 9.68 -11.83 4.27
C ASP A 110 10.44 -10.98 3.23
N GLU A 111 11.78 -11.08 3.19
CA GLU A 111 12.61 -10.38 2.20
C GLU A 111 12.32 -10.87 0.77
N ILE A 112 12.12 -12.19 0.60
CA ILE A 112 11.78 -12.78 -0.70
C ILE A 112 10.44 -12.23 -1.21
N ILE A 113 9.39 -12.26 -0.39
CA ILE A 113 8.06 -11.77 -0.77
C ILE A 113 8.12 -10.27 -1.02
N PHE A 114 8.77 -9.51 -0.14
CA PHE A 114 8.90 -8.05 -0.30
C PHE A 114 9.66 -7.69 -1.57
N GLY A 115 10.78 -8.34 -1.86
CA GLY A 115 11.58 -8.13 -3.07
C GLY A 115 10.79 -8.43 -4.37
N GLN A 116 9.95 -9.47 -4.36
CA GLN A 116 9.03 -9.73 -5.48
C GLN A 116 7.95 -8.64 -5.62
N GLY A 117 7.54 -8.04 -4.51
CA GLY A 117 6.68 -6.85 -4.48
C GLY A 117 7.33 -5.67 -5.18
N VAL A 118 8.57 -5.34 -4.80
CA VAL A 118 9.37 -4.25 -5.41
C VAL A 118 9.57 -4.48 -6.93
N ASP A 119 9.89 -5.72 -7.33
CA ASP A 119 10.03 -6.04 -8.77
C ASP A 119 8.71 -5.85 -9.54
N SER A 120 7.59 -6.23 -8.93
CA SER A 120 6.26 -6.07 -9.55
C SER A 120 5.85 -4.58 -9.61
N GLU A 121 6.14 -3.79 -8.58
CA GLU A 121 5.90 -2.35 -8.54
C GLU A 121 6.70 -1.63 -9.63
N ARG A 122 8.00 -1.92 -9.74
CA ARG A 122 8.85 -1.40 -10.81
C ARG A 122 8.31 -1.74 -12.21
N GLN A 123 7.85 -2.99 -12.41
CA GLN A 123 7.22 -3.40 -13.68
C GLN A 123 5.92 -2.65 -13.98
N ALA A 124 5.19 -2.19 -12.95
CA ALA A 124 3.98 -1.38 -13.13
C ALA A 124 4.30 0.07 -13.55
N GLU A 125 5.42 0.62 -13.08
CA GLU A 125 5.86 1.99 -13.36
C GLU A 125 6.53 2.15 -14.73
N GLU A 126 7.11 1.08 -15.28
CA GLU A 126 7.76 1.12 -16.58
C GLU A 126 6.78 1.48 -17.70
N ARG A 127 7.22 2.30 -18.66
CA ARG A 127 6.40 2.67 -19.82
C ARG A 127 6.05 1.40 -20.63
N GLY A 128 4.77 1.08 -20.72
CA GLY A 128 4.28 -0.17 -21.33
C GLY A 128 4.44 -1.39 -20.41
N GLY A 129 4.58 -1.18 -19.11
CA GLY A 129 4.81 -2.21 -18.12
C GLY A 129 3.79 -3.35 -18.12
N ARG A 130 4.12 -4.41 -17.41
CA ARG A 130 3.32 -5.65 -17.41
C ARG A 130 1.92 -5.40 -16.85
N LYS A 131 0.90 -5.77 -17.63
CA LYS A 131 -0.49 -5.73 -17.17
C LYS A 131 -0.67 -6.55 -15.88
N GLY A 132 -1.32 -5.97 -14.88
CA GLY A 132 -1.56 -6.62 -13.58
C GLY A 132 -0.37 -6.54 -12.60
N ALA A 133 0.75 -5.89 -12.97
CA ALA A 133 1.92 -5.81 -12.09
C ALA A 133 1.65 -5.04 -10.80
N ALA A 134 0.86 -3.97 -10.84
CA ALA A 134 0.45 -3.24 -9.63
C ALA A 134 -0.40 -4.11 -8.68
N GLN A 135 -1.31 -4.92 -9.23
CA GLN A 135 -2.11 -5.86 -8.44
C GLN A 135 -1.26 -6.97 -7.83
N ASP A 136 -0.23 -7.44 -8.56
CA ASP A 136 0.73 -8.41 -8.03
C ASP A 136 1.53 -7.81 -6.87
N ALA A 137 2.05 -6.57 -7.03
CA ALA A 137 2.75 -5.84 -5.98
C ALA A 137 1.87 -5.67 -4.73
N LEU A 138 0.63 -5.21 -4.92
CA LEU A 138 -0.38 -5.09 -3.86
C LEU A 138 -0.54 -6.40 -3.07
N ARG A 139 -0.73 -7.53 -3.77
CA ARG A 139 -0.90 -8.83 -3.11
C ARG A 139 0.36 -9.25 -2.35
N LEU A 140 1.54 -9.13 -2.98
CA LEU A 140 2.82 -9.51 -2.38
C LEU A 140 3.11 -8.69 -1.12
N TYR A 141 2.99 -7.37 -1.17
CA TYR A 141 3.21 -6.52 -0.01
C TYR A 141 2.22 -6.81 1.13
N SER A 142 0.96 -7.12 0.82
CA SER A 142 -0.03 -7.52 1.82
C SER A 142 0.36 -8.82 2.55
N ARG A 143 1.06 -9.75 1.88
CA ARG A 143 1.50 -11.02 2.48
C ARG A 143 2.58 -10.85 3.55
N VAL A 144 3.42 -9.81 3.45
CA VAL A 144 4.52 -9.62 4.40
C VAL A 144 4.01 -9.49 5.84
N PRO A 145 3.14 -8.53 6.20
CA PRO A 145 2.62 -8.43 7.57
C PRO A 145 1.71 -9.60 7.97
N GLU A 146 1.07 -10.27 7.01
CA GLU A 146 0.19 -11.41 7.30
C GLU A 146 0.97 -12.69 7.66
N MET A 147 2.10 -12.94 7.01
CA MET A 147 2.91 -14.14 7.23
C MET A 147 4.06 -13.90 8.20
N PHE A 148 4.58 -12.69 8.25
CA PHE A 148 5.75 -12.31 9.03
C PHE A 148 5.47 -11.03 9.85
N PRO A 149 4.52 -11.06 10.80
CA PRO A 149 4.12 -9.86 11.55
C PRO A 149 5.27 -9.27 12.40
N GLY A 150 6.29 -10.06 12.74
CA GLY A 150 7.50 -9.62 13.45
C GLY A 150 8.64 -9.14 12.54
N SER A 151 8.45 -9.13 11.22
CA SER A 151 9.46 -8.66 10.28
C SER A 151 9.65 -7.14 10.36
N PRO A 152 10.88 -6.63 10.24
CA PRO A 152 11.13 -5.19 10.08
C PRO A 152 10.48 -4.62 8.80
N LEU A 153 10.16 -5.47 7.82
CA LEU A 153 9.49 -5.09 6.57
C LEU A 153 7.96 -5.05 6.67
N ALA A 154 7.37 -5.51 7.80
CA ALA A 154 5.92 -5.64 7.93
C ALA A 154 5.19 -4.29 7.81
N ALA A 155 5.69 -3.23 8.47
CA ALA A 155 5.10 -1.90 8.41
C ALA A 155 5.23 -1.28 7.00
N GLU A 156 6.39 -1.44 6.36
CA GLU A 156 6.62 -0.97 4.98
C GLU A 156 5.71 -1.72 3.99
N GLY A 157 5.61 -3.06 4.10
CA GLY A 157 4.72 -3.86 3.26
C GLY A 157 3.25 -3.45 3.41
N MET A 158 2.81 -3.19 4.63
CA MET A 158 1.45 -2.73 4.90
C MET A 158 1.16 -1.38 4.24
N TRP A 159 2.08 -0.42 4.38
CA TRP A 159 1.92 0.90 3.78
C TRP A 159 1.95 0.82 2.25
N ARG A 160 2.93 0.14 1.64
CA ARG A 160 3.01 0.00 0.17
C ARG A 160 1.76 -0.67 -0.42
N ALA A 161 1.22 -1.68 0.26
CA ALA A 161 -0.03 -2.30 -0.16
C ALA A 161 -1.22 -1.32 -0.08
N ALA A 162 -1.28 -0.49 0.97
CA ALA A 162 -2.32 0.51 1.14
C ALA A 162 -2.19 1.64 0.09
N ASP A 163 -0.98 2.14 -0.14
CA ASP A 163 -0.70 3.18 -1.14
C ASP A 163 -1.03 2.70 -2.57
N ILE A 164 -0.55 1.52 -2.99
CA ILE A 164 -0.89 0.98 -4.32
C ILE A 164 -2.41 0.88 -4.49
N ARG A 165 -3.14 0.40 -3.47
CA ARG A 165 -4.61 0.34 -3.51
C ARG A 165 -5.21 1.73 -3.66
N TRP A 166 -4.67 2.72 -2.95
CA TRP A 166 -5.07 4.11 -3.04
C TRP A 166 -4.85 4.68 -4.44
N GLN A 167 -3.66 4.49 -5.01
CA GLN A 167 -3.33 4.98 -6.35
C GLN A 167 -4.20 4.32 -7.44
N LEU A 168 -4.49 3.02 -7.32
CA LEU A 168 -5.41 2.33 -8.22
C LEU A 168 -6.84 2.90 -8.13
N ALA A 169 -7.31 3.22 -6.92
CA ALA A 169 -8.62 3.83 -6.71
C ALA A 169 -8.69 5.29 -7.18
N LYS A 170 -7.58 6.03 -7.15
CA LYS A 170 -7.50 7.45 -7.54
C LYS A 170 -7.96 7.70 -8.98
N THR A 171 -7.69 6.77 -9.88
CA THR A 171 -8.18 6.84 -11.28
C THR A 171 -9.72 6.82 -11.35
N ASP A 172 -10.36 6.02 -10.51
CA ASP A 172 -11.82 5.95 -10.43
C ASP A 172 -12.43 7.13 -9.68
N PHE A 173 -11.74 7.65 -8.66
CA PHE A 173 -12.10 8.87 -7.95
C PHE A 173 -12.17 10.08 -8.91
N VAL A 174 -11.14 10.29 -9.71
CA VAL A 174 -11.10 11.38 -10.71
C VAL A 174 -12.26 11.29 -11.69
N ARG A 175 -12.69 10.07 -12.03
CA ARG A 175 -13.80 9.84 -12.97
C ARG A 175 -15.18 9.97 -12.34
N SER A 176 -15.36 9.49 -11.11
CA SER A 176 -16.67 9.34 -10.46
C SER A 176 -16.94 10.32 -9.34
N GLY A 177 -15.92 11.00 -8.82
CA GLY A 177 -15.99 11.87 -7.63
C GLY A 177 -16.33 11.14 -6.32
N LYS A 178 -16.30 9.79 -6.32
CA LYS A 178 -16.57 9.01 -5.10
C LYS A 178 -15.32 9.00 -4.22
N PRO A 179 -15.44 9.31 -2.91
CA PRO A 179 -14.31 9.22 -1.98
C PRO A 179 -13.65 7.83 -2.02
N MET A 180 -12.34 7.79 -1.94
CA MET A 180 -11.57 6.56 -1.86
C MET A 180 -11.69 5.92 -0.47
N GLU A 181 -11.54 4.60 -0.38
CA GLU A 181 -11.64 3.86 0.86
C GLU A 181 -10.41 4.08 1.75
N GLU A 182 -10.57 4.79 2.86
CA GLU A 182 -9.49 5.18 3.78
C GLU A 182 -9.05 4.07 4.73
N LYS A 183 -9.80 2.97 4.83
CA LYS A 183 -9.62 1.91 5.82
C LYS A 183 -8.16 1.44 5.93
N TYR A 184 -7.51 1.15 4.81
CA TYR A 184 -6.18 0.55 4.79
C TYR A 184 -5.08 1.54 5.20
N LEU A 185 -5.19 2.82 4.78
CA LEU A 185 -4.28 3.88 5.23
C LEU A 185 -4.46 4.17 6.72
N ARG A 186 -5.71 4.22 7.20
CA ARG A 186 -5.99 4.38 8.64
C ARG A 186 -5.49 3.20 9.47
N GLU A 187 -5.50 1.99 8.93
CA GLU A 187 -4.92 0.81 9.58
C GLU A 187 -3.40 0.93 9.74
N VAL A 188 -2.69 1.43 8.72
CA VAL A 188 -1.25 1.74 8.80
C VAL A 188 -0.95 2.71 9.95
N ILE A 189 -1.71 3.81 10.02
CA ILE A 189 -1.56 4.82 11.08
C ILE A 189 -1.82 4.20 12.46
N ALA A 190 -2.88 3.41 12.59
CA ALA A 190 -3.25 2.80 13.88
C ALA A 190 -2.23 1.78 14.39
N LYS A 191 -1.64 0.98 13.50
CA LYS A 191 -0.67 -0.06 13.86
C LYS A 191 0.75 0.46 14.11
N SER A 192 1.11 1.59 13.49
CA SER A 192 2.45 2.16 13.58
C SER A 192 2.42 3.70 13.67
N PRO A 193 1.79 4.30 14.69
CA PRO A 193 1.38 5.71 14.70
C PRO A 193 2.53 6.74 14.65
N GLN A 194 3.75 6.35 15.02
CA GLN A 194 4.92 7.24 15.01
C GLN A 194 5.93 6.83 13.92
N SER A 195 5.51 6.03 12.97
CA SER A 195 6.38 5.57 11.90
C SER A 195 6.34 6.51 10.70
N LYS A 196 7.42 6.48 9.91
CA LYS A 196 7.45 7.11 8.58
C LYS A 196 6.27 6.68 7.71
N GLN A 197 5.84 5.42 7.81
CA GLN A 197 4.73 4.86 7.05
C GLN A 197 3.38 5.47 7.46
N ALA A 198 3.19 5.76 8.76
CA ALA A 198 2.01 6.46 9.23
C ALA A 198 1.95 7.92 8.72
N GLU A 199 3.10 8.60 8.67
CA GLU A 199 3.18 9.95 8.09
C GLU A 199 2.86 9.95 6.60
N LEU A 200 3.39 8.98 5.84
CA LEU A 200 3.08 8.82 4.42
C LEU A 200 1.59 8.52 4.20
N ALA A 201 1.00 7.60 4.98
CA ALA A 201 -0.43 7.29 4.91
C ALA A 201 -1.31 8.52 5.28
N ALA A 202 -0.88 9.33 6.24
CA ALA A 202 -1.58 10.58 6.58
C ALA A 202 -1.55 11.60 5.43
N TYR A 203 -0.44 11.65 4.66
CA TYR A 203 -0.35 12.48 3.47
C TYR A 203 -1.33 12.02 2.38
N ASP A 204 -1.39 10.72 2.10
CA ASP A 204 -2.29 10.16 1.10
C ASP A 204 -3.77 10.45 1.42
N LEU A 205 -4.15 10.41 2.70
CA LEU A 205 -5.51 10.73 3.15
C LEU A 205 -5.95 12.18 2.86
N LEU A 206 -5.03 13.10 2.58
CA LEU A 206 -5.37 14.46 2.17
C LEU A 206 -6.16 14.47 0.85
N ASP A 207 -5.89 13.53 -0.06
CA ASP A 207 -6.56 13.46 -1.37
C ASP A 207 -8.10 13.50 -1.26
N ASN A 208 -8.68 12.79 -0.28
CA ASN A 208 -10.14 12.78 -0.05
C ASN A 208 -10.71 14.12 0.46
N GLN A 209 -9.84 15.01 0.91
CA GLN A 209 -10.22 16.32 1.44
C GLN A 209 -10.06 17.45 0.41
N LEU A 210 -9.40 17.14 -0.72
CA LEU A 210 -9.20 18.11 -1.81
C LEU A 210 -10.48 18.31 -2.59
N CYS A 211 -10.62 19.49 -3.18
CA CYS A 211 -11.74 19.78 -4.08
C CYS A 211 -11.47 19.16 -5.46
N PRO A 212 -12.47 18.59 -6.12
CA PRO A 212 -12.30 18.05 -7.47
C PRO A 212 -12.04 19.16 -8.52
N GLU A 213 -12.59 20.35 -8.30
CA GLU A 213 -12.45 21.51 -9.16
C GLU A 213 -12.53 22.82 -8.37
N TRP A 214 -11.70 23.81 -8.74
CA TRP A 214 -11.75 25.13 -8.10
C TRP A 214 -12.65 26.15 -8.81
N ARG A 215 -12.87 26.01 -10.10
CA ARG A 215 -13.72 26.90 -10.93
C ARG A 215 -13.42 28.39 -10.75
N GLY A 216 -12.16 28.75 -10.48
CA GLY A 216 -11.75 30.11 -10.21
C GLY A 216 -12.19 30.71 -8.87
N LEU A 217 -12.76 29.89 -7.97
CA LEU A 217 -13.19 30.32 -6.65
C LEU A 217 -12.05 30.15 -5.61
N ALA A 218 -11.96 31.09 -4.67
CA ALA A 218 -10.90 31.12 -3.66
C ALA A 218 -11.10 30.10 -2.51
N GLU A 219 -12.32 29.58 -2.32
CA GLU A 219 -12.65 28.69 -1.17
C GLU A 219 -11.81 27.44 -1.16
N CYS A 220 -11.77 26.69 -2.27
CA CYS A 220 -11.05 25.44 -2.39
C CYS A 220 -9.54 25.59 -2.21
N PRO A 221 -8.81 26.45 -2.95
CA PRO A 221 -7.38 26.61 -2.75
C PRO A 221 -7.03 27.18 -1.36
N THR A 222 -7.93 27.95 -0.72
CA THR A 222 -7.74 28.39 0.68
C THR A 222 -7.76 27.20 1.65
N LYS A 223 -8.79 26.35 1.53
CA LYS A 223 -8.92 25.13 2.36
C LYS A 223 -7.74 24.19 2.12
N GLU A 224 -7.40 23.92 0.87
CA GLU A 224 -6.32 22.99 0.52
C GLU A 224 -4.95 23.48 0.98
N SER A 225 -4.66 24.80 0.84
CA SER A 225 -3.45 25.39 1.38
C SER A 225 -3.31 25.15 2.89
N ALA A 226 -4.40 25.33 3.62
CA ALA A 226 -4.41 25.10 5.07
C ALA A 226 -4.18 23.61 5.42
N LEU A 227 -4.76 22.67 4.69
CA LEU A 227 -4.56 21.23 4.89
C LEU A 227 -3.09 20.82 4.71
N TYR A 228 -2.46 21.26 3.63
CA TYR A 228 -1.05 20.95 3.38
C TYR A 228 -0.10 21.64 4.37
N GLU A 229 -0.38 22.89 4.75
CA GLU A 229 0.37 23.62 5.77
C GLU A 229 0.28 22.92 7.13
N GLN A 230 -0.93 22.47 7.52
CA GLN A 230 -1.15 21.71 8.74
C GLN A 230 -0.37 20.39 8.73
N TYR A 231 -0.43 19.63 7.63
CA TYR A 231 0.34 18.39 7.50
C TYR A 231 1.85 18.64 7.68
N ALA A 232 2.40 19.62 7.01
CA ALA A 232 3.83 19.93 7.11
C ALA A 232 4.24 20.36 8.53
N HIS A 233 3.35 21.05 9.25
CA HIS A 233 3.56 21.44 10.64
C HIS A 233 3.49 20.25 11.61
N GLU A 234 2.54 19.34 11.42
CA GLU A 234 2.36 18.16 12.27
C GLU A 234 3.41 17.08 12.01
N HIS A 235 3.92 16.99 10.77
CA HIS A 235 4.88 16.01 10.30
C HIS A 235 6.16 16.61 9.70
N PRO A 236 6.93 17.43 10.46
CA PRO A 236 8.06 18.18 9.90
C PRO A 236 9.23 17.29 9.44
N GLN A 237 9.30 16.04 9.91
CA GLN A 237 10.31 15.06 9.52
C GLN A 237 9.82 14.09 8.42
N SER A 238 8.59 14.21 8.00
CA SER A 238 8.04 13.38 6.92
C SER A 238 8.77 13.61 5.61
N PRO A 239 9.02 12.55 4.82
CA PRO A 239 9.50 12.70 3.46
C PRO A 239 8.58 13.55 2.56
N LYS A 240 7.31 13.73 2.99
CA LYS A 240 6.31 14.54 2.28
C LYS A 240 6.19 15.97 2.81
N ALA A 241 6.97 16.38 3.82
CA ALA A 241 6.86 17.71 4.41
C ALA A 241 7.17 18.82 3.40
N ALA A 242 8.26 18.69 2.63
CA ALA A 242 8.63 19.66 1.59
C ALA A 242 7.59 19.72 0.46
N GLU A 243 7.07 18.57 0.04
CA GLU A 243 5.99 18.48 -0.95
C GLU A 243 4.72 19.15 -0.45
N ALA A 244 4.35 18.93 0.81
CA ALA A 244 3.19 19.58 1.42
C ALA A 244 3.35 21.10 1.48
N LEU A 245 4.50 21.61 1.93
CA LEU A 245 4.79 23.04 1.92
C LEU A 245 4.71 23.65 0.51
N TYR A 246 5.25 22.94 -0.49
CA TYR A 246 5.17 23.38 -1.88
C TYR A 246 3.71 23.41 -2.36
N ASN A 247 2.94 22.38 -2.06
CA ASN A 247 1.52 22.34 -2.41
C ASN A 247 0.73 23.47 -1.74
N ALA A 248 1.02 23.79 -0.48
CA ALA A 248 0.44 24.93 0.22
C ALA A 248 0.82 26.26 -0.44
N ALA A 249 2.12 26.45 -0.74
CA ALA A 249 2.63 27.66 -1.40
C ALA A 249 2.03 27.86 -2.79
N TRP A 250 1.89 26.78 -3.55
CA TRP A 250 1.31 26.84 -4.90
C TRP A 250 -0.17 27.24 -4.85
N ARG A 251 -0.96 26.79 -3.85
CA ARG A 251 -2.35 27.22 -3.65
C ARG A 251 -2.42 28.72 -3.30
N GLN A 252 -1.47 29.21 -2.53
CA GLN A 252 -1.37 30.67 -2.25
C GLN A 252 -1.01 31.47 -3.52
N ALA A 253 -0.15 30.93 -4.38
CA ALA A 253 0.14 31.51 -5.68
C ALA A 253 -1.11 31.57 -6.58
N ALA A 254 -1.89 30.49 -6.62
CA ALA A 254 -3.17 30.48 -7.35
C ALA A 254 -4.18 31.47 -6.76
N LEU A 255 -4.27 31.58 -5.43
CA LEU A 255 -5.10 32.58 -4.75
C LEU A 255 -4.69 34.02 -5.11
N THR A 256 -3.39 34.29 -5.28
CA THR A 256 -2.90 35.60 -5.76
C THR A 256 -3.54 35.96 -7.06
N ASP A 257 -3.61 35.05 -8.03
CA ASP A 257 -4.22 35.30 -9.35
C ASP A 257 -5.75 35.38 -9.27
N ILE A 258 -6.40 34.51 -8.51
CA ILE A 258 -7.87 34.54 -8.31
C ILE A 258 -8.29 35.89 -7.71
N TYR A 259 -7.63 36.35 -6.66
CA TYR A 259 -7.96 37.66 -6.05
C TYR A 259 -7.60 38.83 -6.95
N ARG A 260 -6.53 38.74 -7.75
CA ARG A 260 -6.17 39.74 -8.73
C ARG A 260 -7.26 39.90 -9.80
N ILE A 261 -7.76 38.79 -10.33
CA ILE A 261 -8.85 38.76 -11.33
C ILE A 261 -10.13 39.36 -10.72
N ASN A 262 -10.41 39.09 -9.46
CA ASN A 262 -11.56 39.64 -8.74
C ASN A 262 -11.36 41.09 -8.23
N ASN A 263 -10.26 41.77 -8.62
CA ASN A 263 -9.91 43.12 -8.19
C ASN A 263 -9.71 43.32 -6.68
N ASP A 264 -9.49 42.21 -5.90
CA ASP A 264 -9.17 42.27 -4.47
C ASP A 264 -7.64 42.29 -4.26
N ARG A 265 -7.06 43.49 -4.44
CA ARG A 265 -5.61 43.70 -4.34
C ARG A 265 -5.05 43.33 -2.95
N SER A 266 -5.79 43.63 -1.89
CA SER A 266 -5.35 43.37 -0.53
C SER A 266 -5.16 41.86 -0.28
N LYS A 267 -6.16 41.04 -0.65
CA LYS A 267 -6.08 39.58 -0.53
C LYS A 267 -5.06 38.99 -1.51
N SER A 268 -4.94 39.52 -2.71
CA SER A 268 -3.92 39.12 -3.68
C SER A 268 -2.51 39.31 -3.13
N ASP A 269 -2.19 40.48 -2.55
CA ASP A 269 -0.89 40.72 -1.95
C ASP A 269 -0.64 39.88 -0.71
N ALA A 270 -1.64 39.64 0.14
CA ALA A 270 -1.53 38.79 1.31
C ALA A 270 -1.24 37.32 0.91
N ALA A 271 -1.97 36.79 -0.08
CA ALA A 271 -1.76 35.44 -0.59
C ALA A 271 -0.36 35.30 -1.21
N ARG A 272 0.10 36.30 -1.97
CA ARG A 272 1.45 36.33 -2.55
C ARG A 272 2.54 36.27 -1.48
N GLN A 273 2.43 37.08 -0.44
CA GLN A 273 3.40 37.10 0.70
C GLN A 273 3.40 35.74 1.41
N LYS A 274 2.24 35.16 1.69
CA LYS A 274 2.12 33.86 2.32
C LYS A 274 2.74 32.75 1.45
N GLY A 275 2.49 32.78 0.13
CA GLY A 275 3.08 31.83 -0.81
C GLY A 275 4.61 31.88 -0.83
N ILE A 276 5.19 33.10 -0.84
CA ILE A 276 6.64 33.29 -0.75
C ILE A 276 7.17 32.75 0.58
N ALA A 277 6.54 33.06 1.71
CA ALA A 277 6.98 32.62 3.03
C ALA A 277 6.98 31.08 3.15
N LEU A 278 5.94 30.39 2.66
CA LEU A 278 5.86 28.93 2.63
C LEU A 278 6.96 28.31 1.75
N ALA A 279 7.19 28.88 0.56
CA ALA A 279 8.23 28.40 -0.35
C ALA A 279 9.65 28.62 0.23
N GLN A 280 9.88 29.71 0.98
CA GLN A 280 11.14 29.96 1.68
C GLN A 280 11.41 28.95 2.80
N GLN A 281 10.38 28.42 3.47
CA GLN A 281 10.57 27.36 4.47
C GLN A 281 11.17 26.10 3.83
N ILE A 282 10.83 25.75 2.59
CA ILE A 282 11.40 24.60 1.88
C ILE A 282 12.90 24.82 1.64
N GLN A 283 13.33 26.05 1.31
CA GLN A 283 14.74 26.35 1.08
C GLN A 283 15.62 26.17 2.33
N SER A 284 15.05 26.38 3.52
CA SER A 284 15.75 26.20 4.80
C SER A 284 15.87 24.72 5.23
N GLN A 285 15.11 23.80 4.64
CA GLN A 285 15.19 22.38 4.95
C GLN A 285 16.42 21.75 4.28
N GLN A 286 17.10 20.80 4.96
CA GLN A 286 18.28 20.16 4.38
C GLN A 286 17.98 19.12 3.30
N GLN A 287 16.74 18.70 3.18
CA GLN A 287 16.32 17.59 2.32
C GLN A 287 15.67 18.09 1.01
N ASP A 288 15.86 17.31 -0.05
CA ASP A 288 15.16 17.35 -1.34
C ASP A 288 15.46 18.57 -2.23
N GLN A 289 16.48 18.42 -3.07
CA GLN A 289 16.89 19.45 -4.04
C GLN A 289 15.81 19.77 -5.07
N ASP A 290 14.96 18.79 -5.43
CA ASP A 290 13.91 18.99 -6.43
C ASP A 290 12.83 19.97 -5.89
N TRP A 291 12.40 19.79 -4.62
CA TRP A 291 11.45 20.72 -4.01
C TRP A 291 12.04 22.09 -3.78
N LYS A 292 13.34 22.20 -3.45
CA LYS A 292 14.03 23.49 -3.37
C LYS A 292 14.06 24.24 -4.70
N MET A 293 14.33 23.55 -5.78
CA MET A 293 14.36 24.12 -7.13
C MET A 293 12.95 24.61 -7.54
N ARG A 294 11.91 23.78 -7.30
CA ARG A 294 10.51 24.17 -7.54
C ARG A 294 10.08 25.37 -6.70
N ALA A 295 10.47 25.41 -5.42
CA ALA A 295 10.21 26.53 -4.52
C ALA A 295 10.90 27.82 -5.01
N THR A 296 12.14 27.72 -5.49
CA THR A 296 12.87 28.87 -6.06
C THR A 296 12.16 29.45 -7.29
N ASP A 297 11.70 28.60 -8.21
CA ASP A 297 10.92 29.02 -9.38
C ASP A 297 9.59 29.70 -8.97
N LEU A 298 8.90 29.12 -7.99
CA LEU A 298 7.64 29.67 -7.49
C LEU A 298 7.84 31.04 -6.82
N ILE A 299 8.90 31.21 -5.99
CA ILE A 299 9.25 32.50 -5.39
C ILE A 299 9.51 33.53 -6.48
N TYR A 300 10.33 33.20 -7.48
CA TYR A 300 10.62 34.08 -8.62
C TYR A 300 9.34 34.51 -9.32
N LYS A 301 8.44 33.60 -9.62
CA LYS A 301 7.14 33.92 -10.27
C LYS A 301 6.30 34.88 -9.43
N LEU A 302 6.21 34.62 -8.11
CA LEU A 302 5.45 35.46 -7.19
C LEU A 302 6.06 36.85 -7.02
N GLU A 303 7.38 36.99 -6.93
CA GLU A 303 8.08 38.27 -6.85
C GLU A 303 7.94 39.10 -8.14
N LYS A 304 8.03 38.42 -9.28
CA LYS A 304 7.87 39.07 -10.61
C LYS A 304 6.41 39.25 -11.03
N LYS A 305 5.45 38.79 -10.20
CA LYS A 305 4.02 38.85 -10.47
C LYS A 305 3.64 38.10 -11.76
N ILE A 306 4.38 37.01 -12.06
CA ILE A 306 4.08 36.12 -13.19
C ILE A 306 2.93 35.23 -12.77
N PRO A 307 1.79 35.22 -13.49
CA PRO A 307 0.65 34.38 -13.15
C PRO A 307 1.00 32.88 -13.18
N VAL A 308 0.42 32.09 -12.26
CA VAL A 308 0.56 30.63 -12.19
C VAL A 308 -0.77 29.90 -12.38
N TYR A 309 -1.89 30.62 -12.31
CA TYR A 309 -3.24 30.07 -12.42
C TYR A 309 -4.11 30.92 -13.34
N GLY A 310 -4.95 30.29 -14.19
CA GLY A 310 -5.89 30.97 -15.08
C GLY A 310 -5.23 31.75 -16.22
N VAL A 311 -4.05 31.29 -16.68
CA VAL A 311 -3.20 32.02 -17.66
C VAL A 311 -3.68 31.88 -19.10
N ASP A 312 -4.68 31.05 -19.39
CA ASP A 312 -5.14 30.76 -20.77
C ASP A 312 -6.08 31.83 -21.37
N VAL A 313 -6.25 32.95 -20.70
CA VAL A 313 -6.88 34.13 -21.35
C VAL A 313 -5.80 34.86 -22.13
N VAL A 314 -5.53 34.39 -23.34
CA VAL A 314 -4.88 35.24 -24.36
C VAL A 314 -5.72 36.50 -24.46
N GLU A 315 -5.22 37.63 -23.97
CA GLU A 315 -5.71 38.94 -24.39
C GLU A 315 -5.48 39.00 -25.89
N THR A 316 -6.46 38.58 -26.67
CA THR A 316 -6.57 39.01 -28.06
C THR A 316 -6.89 40.49 -28.01
N GLY A 317 -5.81 41.26 -27.97
CA GLY A 317 -5.88 42.70 -28.13
C GLY A 317 -6.47 43.03 -29.50
N GLU A 318 -7.77 43.20 -29.54
CA GLU A 318 -8.36 44.02 -30.58
C GLU A 318 -8.13 45.49 -30.22
N THR A 319 -7.00 46.01 -30.70
CA THR A 319 -6.86 47.46 -30.91
C THR A 319 -7.87 47.87 -31.95
N LYS A 320 -8.83 48.69 -31.55
CA LYS A 320 -9.52 49.63 -32.41
C LYS A 320 -8.90 50.99 -32.24
#